data_0049174809f7b09ce382ede00b233dad
#
_entry.id   0049174809f7b09ce382ede00b233dad
#
_cell.length_a   1.000
_cell.length_b   1.000
_cell.length_c   1.000
_cell.angle_alpha   90.00
_cell.angle_beta   90.00
_cell.angle_gamma   90.00
#
_symmetry.space_group_name_H-M   'P 1'
#
loop_
_entity.id
_entity.type
_entity.pdbx_description
1 polymer ?
#
loop_
_entity_poly.entity_id
_entity_poly.type
_entity_poly.pdbx_seq_one_letter_code
_entity_poly.pdbx_strand_id
1 'polypeptide(L)'
;MSHRPVSERRVHPVTSVLRTFFAAVIAVLAIAALAPAVASAQSDDAEVKGRLQARDAEGERVGVAGVEFIATNEAGDEVARGVSDDEGNWSITLPPGTYQVLLDVDTLPDGRELRNPEKNPAEVRLIGGDSKSALFPLGEAVASTSSEIEFVQLTVDGLKLGLVIAMCAIGLSLIYGTTGLTNFAHGEAVTFGAVMAYLLNVTGVFGVRIHLLIAAPLVLVISGAAGWAFNRGVWFPMRRRGASLISALVMSIGFSILFRYLILYQFGGRAKRLSDYQLQTAWDLGWFRLLPKDLVIMVVSIVVLLGVGIGLQTTRVGKAMRAVSDNRDLAESSGIDVERVIRWVWVAGTALAGFGGVLFATTESINWEMGFRILLLMFAGVTLGGLGTAYGALFGSIIVGLFIQLSTLVIPTDMKNVGALVMLVVILLVRPQGLLGRKERVG
;
A
#
# COMPACT_ATOMS: atom_id res chain seq x y z
N MET A 1 23.01 -17.29 -67.18
CA MET A 1 22.54 -16.07 -66.51
C MET A 1 21.14 -16.30 -65.98
N SER A 2 21.03 -16.67 -64.72
CA SER A 2 19.72 -16.88 -64.06
C SER A 2 19.64 -15.98 -62.84
N HIS A 3 18.80 -14.98 -62.91
CA HIS A 3 18.46 -14.09 -61.81
C HIS A 3 17.66 -14.84 -60.76
N ARG A 4 18.16 -14.98 -59.54
CA ARG A 4 17.39 -15.36 -58.35
C ARG A 4 16.72 -14.10 -57.77
N PRO A 5 15.42 -14.15 -57.43
CA PRO A 5 14.76 -13.02 -56.79
C PRO A 5 15.20 -12.92 -55.33
N VAL A 6 15.37 -11.65 -54.91
CA VAL A 6 15.69 -11.23 -53.51
C VAL A 6 14.51 -11.58 -52.62
N SER A 7 14.75 -12.35 -51.58
CA SER A 7 13.76 -12.72 -50.57
C SER A 7 13.30 -11.50 -49.79
N GLU A 8 12.02 -11.21 -49.84
CA GLU A 8 11.31 -10.24 -48.97
C GLU A 8 11.59 -10.55 -47.50
N ARG A 9 12.23 -9.63 -46.83
CA ARG A 9 12.39 -9.65 -45.37
C ARG A 9 11.01 -9.59 -44.73
N ARG A 10 10.54 -10.68 -44.16
CA ARG A 10 9.37 -10.70 -43.27
C ARG A 10 9.63 -9.76 -42.10
N VAL A 11 8.83 -8.69 -42.04
CA VAL A 11 8.79 -7.77 -40.93
C VAL A 11 8.40 -8.56 -39.66
N HIS A 12 9.30 -8.57 -38.69
CA HIS A 12 9.16 -9.39 -37.48
C HIS A 12 7.92 -8.99 -36.63
N PRO A 13 7.22 -9.97 -36.01
CA PRO A 13 5.99 -9.75 -35.23
C PRO A 13 6.18 -8.97 -33.90
N VAL A 14 7.37 -8.47 -33.61
CA VAL A 14 7.68 -7.72 -32.38
C VAL A 14 6.99 -6.37 -32.33
N THR A 15 6.77 -5.73 -33.49
CA THR A 15 6.06 -4.44 -33.54
C THR A 15 4.57 -4.57 -33.27
N SER A 16 3.95 -5.71 -33.56
CA SER A 16 2.53 -5.95 -33.29
C SER A 16 2.28 -6.19 -31.80
N VAL A 17 3.18 -6.90 -31.11
CA VAL A 17 3.04 -7.19 -29.66
C VAL A 17 3.29 -5.94 -28.84
N LEU A 18 4.24 -5.10 -29.24
CA LEU A 18 4.48 -3.81 -28.58
C LEU A 18 3.30 -2.86 -28.79
N ARG A 19 2.72 -2.84 -30.02
CA ARG A 19 1.52 -2.07 -30.34
C ARG A 19 0.29 -2.55 -29.54
N THR A 20 0.09 -3.87 -29.38
CA THR A 20 -1.01 -4.41 -28.57
C THR A 20 -0.82 -4.15 -27.07
N PHE A 21 0.40 -4.19 -26.57
CA PHE A 21 0.69 -3.82 -25.18
C PHE A 21 0.45 -2.33 -24.92
N PHE A 22 0.98 -1.45 -25.77
CA PHE A 22 0.72 -0.02 -25.67
C PHE A 22 -0.75 0.31 -25.91
N ALA A 23 -1.43 -0.37 -26.84
CA ALA A 23 -2.87 -0.21 -27.07
C ALA A 23 -3.69 -0.67 -25.86
N ALA A 24 -3.32 -1.76 -25.19
CA ALA A 24 -3.99 -2.22 -23.96
C ALA A 24 -3.74 -1.28 -22.79
N VAL A 25 -2.52 -0.77 -22.62
CA VAL A 25 -2.20 0.24 -21.60
C VAL A 25 -2.91 1.56 -21.91
N ILE A 26 -2.94 1.99 -23.18
CA ILE A 26 -3.67 3.18 -23.62
C ILE A 26 -5.18 2.99 -23.48
N ALA A 27 -5.72 1.81 -23.75
CA ALA A 27 -7.15 1.52 -23.57
C ALA A 27 -7.55 1.56 -22.08
N VAL A 28 -6.71 1.03 -21.17
CA VAL A 28 -6.94 1.13 -19.74
C VAL A 28 -6.82 2.58 -19.27
N LEU A 29 -5.85 3.35 -19.80
CA LEU A 29 -5.70 4.77 -19.51
C LEU A 29 -6.82 5.62 -20.16
N ALA A 30 -7.32 5.26 -21.34
CA ALA A 30 -8.43 5.94 -22.00
C ALA A 30 -9.78 5.69 -21.29
N ILE A 31 -10.00 4.50 -20.73
CA ILE A 31 -11.16 4.23 -19.87
C ILE A 31 -11.10 5.07 -18.60
N ALA A 32 -9.90 5.31 -18.06
CA ALA A 32 -9.68 6.21 -16.93
C ALA A 32 -9.83 7.69 -17.31
N ALA A 33 -9.49 8.07 -18.55
CA ALA A 33 -9.60 9.46 -19.04
C ALA A 33 -11.05 9.90 -19.34
N LEU A 34 -12.01 8.98 -19.41
CA LEU A 34 -13.44 9.27 -19.57
C LEU A 34 -14.15 9.64 -18.26
N ALA A 35 -13.44 9.65 -17.12
CA ALA A 35 -13.96 10.22 -15.90
C ALA A 35 -13.95 11.76 -16.02
N PRO A 36 -15.10 12.46 -15.83
CA PRO A 36 -15.15 13.91 -15.97
C PRO A 36 -14.22 14.55 -14.94
N ALA A 37 -13.23 15.29 -15.41
CA ALA A 37 -12.44 16.19 -14.59
C ALA A 37 -13.37 17.32 -14.12
N VAL A 38 -13.86 17.23 -12.89
CA VAL A 38 -14.51 18.36 -12.23
C VAL A 38 -13.39 19.34 -11.89
N ALA A 39 -13.19 20.31 -12.74
CA ALA A 39 -12.35 21.48 -12.45
C ALA A 39 -13.10 22.32 -11.39
N SER A 40 -12.81 22.10 -10.12
CA SER A 40 -13.16 23.05 -9.07
C SER A 40 -12.20 24.20 -9.14
N ALA A 41 -12.70 25.43 -9.31
CA ALA A 41 -11.94 26.64 -9.10
C ALA A 41 -11.39 26.61 -7.67
N GLN A 42 -10.08 26.57 -7.53
CA GLN A 42 -9.39 26.40 -6.27
C GLN A 42 -9.11 27.80 -5.71
N SER A 43 -9.72 28.13 -4.55
CA SER A 43 -9.23 29.21 -3.70
C SER A 43 -7.87 28.77 -3.15
N ASP A 44 -6.91 29.70 -3.08
CA ASP A 44 -5.59 29.43 -2.47
C ASP A 44 -5.69 29.19 -0.95
N ASP A 45 -6.84 29.45 -0.34
CA ASP A 45 -7.12 29.26 1.07
C ASP A 45 -7.34 27.77 1.39
N ALA A 46 -6.84 27.36 2.54
CA ALA A 46 -7.01 26.02 3.09
C ALA A 46 -7.97 26.04 4.29
N GLU A 47 -8.60 24.92 4.60
CA GLU A 47 -9.59 24.80 5.65
C GLU A 47 -9.14 23.81 6.72
N VAL A 48 -9.18 24.20 7.99
CA VAL A 48 -9.14 23.26 9.12
C VAL A 48 -10.56 23.10 9.63
N LYS A 49 -10.99 21.85 9.73
CA LYS A 49 -12.34 21.53 10.21
C LYS A 49 -12.35 20.35 11.16
N GLY A 50 -13.40 20.23 11.93
CA GLY A 50 -13.59 19.10 12.81
C GLY A 50 -15.02 18.96 13.26
N ARG A 51 -15.30 17.91 13.99
CA ARG A 51 -16.57 17.70 14.66
C ARG A 51 -16.35 17.39 16.12
N LEU A 52 -16.86 18.24 16.99
CA LEU A 52 -16.79 18.08 18.42
C LEU A 52 -18.01 17.29 18.91
N GLN A 53 -17.78 16.11 19.45
CA GLN A 53 -18.85 15.22 19.91
C GLN A 53 -18.55 14.73 21.32
N ALA A 54 -19.61 14.67 22.13
CA ALA A 54 -19.58 14.04 23.43
C ALA A 54 -20.61 12.89 23.49
N ARG A 55 -20.52 12.01 24.48
CA ARG A 55 -21.57 11.04 24.76
C ARG A 55 -22.57 11.64 25.74
N ASP A 56 -23.86 11.47 25.48
CA ASP A 56 -24.93 11.78 26.43
C ASP A 56 -25.07 10.69 27.49
N ALA A 57 -26.09 10.86 28.37
CA ALA A 57 -26.39 9.89 29.46
C ALA A 57 -26.84 8.52 28.93
N GLU A 58 -27.38 8.45 27.72
CA GLU A 58 -27.79 7.24 27.01
C GLU A 58 -26.66 6.57 26.24
N GLY A 59 -25.45 7.23 26.16
CA GLY A 59 -24.27 6.73 25.47
C GLY A 59 -24.23 7.05 23.98
N GLU A 60 -25.20 7.81 23.46
CA GLU A 60 -25.22 8.29 22.08
C GLU A 60 -24.25 9.46 21.86
N ARG A 61 -23.80 9.66 20.63
CA ARG A 61 -22.89 10.76 20.29
C ARG A 61 -23.69 11.98 19.89
N VAL A 62 -23.60 13.02 20.70
CA VAL A 62 -24.26 14.31 20.47
C VAL A 62 -23.22 15.37 20.13
N GLY A 63 -23.54 16.27 19.20
CA GLY A 63 -22.70 17.43 18.89
C GLY A 63 -22.60 18.35 20.11
N VAL A 64 -21.47 19.02 20.28
CA VAL A 64 -21.26 20.03 21.33
C VAL A 64 -21.09 21.37 20.65
N ALA A 65 -22.10 22.24 20.86
CA ALA A 65 -22.17 23.59 20.29
C ALA A 65 -21.46 24.63 21.16
N GLY A 66 -21.11 25.76 20.56
CA GLY A 66 -20.66 26.96 21.26
C GLY A 66 -19.20 26.90 21.77
N VAL A 67 -18.44 25.91 21.38
CA VAL A 67 -17.01 25.78 21.78
C VAL A 67 -16.12 26.53 20.81
N GLU A 68 -15.22 27.38 21.34
CA GLU A 68 -14.29 28.17 20.55
C GLU A 68 -13.02 27.43 20.21
N PHE A 69 -12.55 27.63 18.98
CA PHE A 69 -11.28 27.13 18.45
C PHE A 69 -10.45 28.31 17.98
N ILE A 70 -9.23 28.40 18.46
CA ILE A 70 -8.31 29.50 18.19
C ILE A 70 -7.14 28.97 17.37
N ALA A 71 -6.92 29.51 16.18
CA ALA A 71 -5.76 29.18 15.37
C ALA A 71 -4.67 30.22 15.57
N THR A 72 -3.47 29.78 15.96
CA THR A 72 -2.28 30.62 16.13
C THR A 72 -1.19 30.24 15.12
N ASN A 73 -0.40 31.22 14.71
CA ASN A 73 0.75 31.00 13.83
C ASN A 73 1.97 30.49 14.63
N GLU A 74 3.10 30.23 13.96
CA GLU A 74 4.35 29.81 14.60
C GLU A 74 4.94 30.86 15.55
N ALA A 75 4.55 32.13 15.40
CA ALA A 75 4.96 33.21 16.28
C ALA A 75 4.09 33.32 17.57
N GLY A 76 3.00 32.57 17.63
CA GLY A 76 2.03 32.59 18.72
C GLY A 76 0.91 33.61 18.56
N ASP A 77 0.84 34.33 17.44
CA ASP A 77 -0.22 35.31 17.18
C ASP A 77 -1.49 34.58 16.74
N GLU A 78 -2.64 35.04 17.25
CA GLU A 78 -3.95 34.57 16.82
C GLU A 78 -4.24 35.03 15.38
N VAL A 79 -4.54 34.06 14.50
CA VAL A 79 -4.81 34.33 13.08
C VAL A 79 -6.31 34.26 12.77
N ALA A 80 -7.03 33.32 13.38
CA ALA A 80 -8.46 33.15 13.16
C ALA A 80 -9.14 32.38 14.31
N ARG A 81 -10.47 32.52 14.40
CA ARG A 81 -11.31 31.75 15.33
C ARG A 81 -12.42 31.04 14.58
N GLY A 82 -12.86 29.94 15.16
CA GLY A 82 -14.06 29.21 14.77
C GLY A 82 -14.87 28.80 15.99
N VAL A 83 -16.16 28.58 15.80
CA VAL A 83 -17.08 28.15 16.88
C VAL A 83 -17.83 26.93 16.38
N SER A 84 -18.05 25.93 17.24
CA SER A 84 -18.83 24.75 16.89
C SER A 84 -20.34 25.06 16.80
N ASP A 85 -20.99 24.52 15.77
CA ASP A 85 -22.45 24.59 15.56
C ASP A 85 -23.23 23.58 16.45
N ASP A 86 -24.57 23.58 16.35
CA ASP A 86 -25.46 22.70 17.12
C ASP A 86 -25.18 21.19 16.85
N GLU A 87 -24.60 20.87 15.72
CA GLU A 87 -24.18 19.49 15.37
C GLU A 87 -22.76 19.18 15.79
N GLY A 88 -22.04 20.16 16.36
CA GLY A 88 -20.66 20.10 16.80
C GLY A 88 -19.62 20.28 15.67
N ASN A 89 -20.05 20.67 14.45
CA ASN A 89 -19.11 20.94 13.38
C ASN A 89 -18.49 22.33 13.55
N TRP A 90 -17.20 22.44 13.24
CA TRP A 90 -16.48 23.70 13.21
C TRP A 90 -15.49 23.73 12.05
N SER A 91 -15.23 24.93 11.55
CA SER A 91 -14.23 25.14 10.50
C SER A 91 -13.55 26.49 10.63
N ILE A 92 -12.28 26.56 10.25
CA ILE A 92 -11.46 27.76 10.20
C ILE A 92 -10.75 27.78 8.84
N THR A 93 -10.94 28.86 8.08
CA THR A 93 -10.26 29.08 6.81
C THR A 93 -8.97 29.85 7.07
N LEU A 94 -7.85 29.33 6.56
CA LEU A 94 -6.50 29.85 6.80
C LEU A 94 -5.67 29.83 5.52
N PRO A 95 -4.73 30.77 5.34
CA PRO A 95 -3.73 30.66 4.29
C PRO A 95 -2.86 29.42 4.46
N PRO A 96 -2.13 28.95 3.42
CA PRO A 96 -1.15 27.88 3.56
C PRO A 96 -0.09 28.23 4.62
N GLY A 97 0.18 27.28 5.53
CA GLY A 97 1.14 27.50 6.64
C GLY A 97 1.04 26.42 7.70
N THR A 98 1.84 26.55 8.75
CA THR A 98 1.77 25.71 9.95
C THR A 98 1.08 26.49 11.05
N TYR A 99 0.07 25.90 11.66
CA TYR A 99 -0.77 26.51 12.69
C TYR A 99 -0.91 25.57 13.88
N GLN A 100 -1.11 26.19 15.05
CA GLN A 100 -1.57 25.50 16.24
C GLN A 100 -3.04 25.85 16.47
N VAL A 101 -3.90 24.84 16.50
CA VAL A 101 -5.34 25.01 16.76
C VAL A 101 -5.60 24.60 18.20
N LEU A 102 -5.96 25.58 19.01
CA LEU A 102 -6.32 25.44 20.42
C LEU A 102 -7.84 25.35 20.55
N LEU A 103 -8.35 24.33 21.22
CA LEU A 103 -9.70 24.32 21.73
C LEU A 103 -9.69 25.08 23.07
N ASP A 104 -10.48 26.11 23.18
CA ASP A 104 -10.65 26.85 24.42
C ASP A 104 -11.47 26.05 25.43
N VAL A 105 -10.81 25.51 26.45
CA VAL A 105 -11.43 24.63 27.45
C VAL A 105 -12.44 25.38 28.32
N ASP A 106 -12.33 26.71 28.45
CA ASP A 106 -13.24 27.53 29.26
C ASP A 106 -14.61 27.70 28.57
N THR A 107 -14.69 27.40 27.26
CA THR A 107 -15.93 27.41 26.49
C THR A 107 -16.66 26.07 26.46
N LEU A 108 -16.07 25.02 27.05
CA LEU A 108 -16.71 23.70 27.13
C LEU A 108 -17.91 23.75 28.11
N PRO A 109 -19.04 23.08 27.78
CA PRO A 109 -20.14 22.90 28.68
C PRO A 109 -19.76 22.19 29.99
N ASP A 110 -20.40 22.54 31.10
CA ASP A 110 -20.14 21.94 32.41
C ASP A 110 -20.16 20.42 32.38
N GLY A 111 -19.13 19.81 33.00
CA GLY A 111 -18.97 18.38 33.06
C GLY A 111 -18.38 17.73 31.80
N ARG A 112 -17.86 18.54 30.87
CA ARG A 112 -17.15 18.05 29.67
C ARG A 112 -15.69 18.43 29.78
N GLU A 113 -14.81 17.43 29.56
CA GLU A 113 -13.36 17.62 29.59
C GLU A 113 -12.73 17.07 28.31
N LEU A 114 -11.56 17.61 27.96
CA LEU A 114 -10.75 17.06 26.89
C LEU A 114 -10.18 15.70 27.31
N ARG A 115 -10.40 14.69 26.49
CA ARG A 115 -9.89 13.35 26.75
C ARG A 115 -8.37 13.28 26.76
N ASN A 116 -7.70 14.13 25.98
CA ASN A 116 -6.25 14.24 25.85
C ASN A 116 -5.83 15.71 25.94
N PRO A 117 -5.72 16.30 27.14
CA PRO A 117 -5.31 17.70 27.30
C PRO A 117 -3.93 18.01 26.71
N GLU A 118 -3.03 17.02 26.72
CA GLU A 118 -1.66 17.14 26.18
C GLU A 118 -1.60 17.33 24.65
N LYS A 119 -2.70 17.03 23.93
CA LYS A 119 -2.83 17.25 22.47
C LYS A 119 -3.57 18.54 22.12
N ASN A 120 -3.77 19.41 23.08
CA ASN A 120 -4.33 20.73 22.91
C ASN A 120 -3.23 21.76 23.29
N PRO A 121 -2.70 22.54 22.31
CA PRO A 121 -3.17 22.73 20.93
C PRO A 121 -2.76 21.60 19.96
N ALA A 122 -3.54 21.44 18.89
CA ALA A 122 -3.24 20.52 17.80
C ALA A 122 -2.47 21.23 16.69
N GLU A 123 -1.29 20.70 16.32
CA GLU A 123 -0.52 21.23 15.20
C GLU A 123 -1.10 20.77 13.86
N VAL A 124 -1.36 21.73 12.96
CA VAL A 124 -1.92 21.49 11.63
C VAL A 124 -1.10 22.22 10.58
N ARG A 125 -0.53 21.49 9.64
CA ARG A 125 0.17 22.06 8.48
C ARG A 125 -0.76 22.04 7.26
N LEU A 126 -1.05 23.21 6.70
CA LEU A 126 -1.94 23.44 5.57
C LEU A 126 -1.15 23.74 4.30
N ILE A 127 -1.58 23.15 3.20
CA ILE A 127 -1.06 23.41 1.85
C ILE A 127 -2.24 23.97 1.05
N GLY A 128 -2.00 24.89 0.13
CA GLY A 128 -3.05 25.59 -0.60
C GLY A 128 -4.16 24.70 -1.15
N GLY A 129 -5.41 25.06 -0.90
CA GLY A 129 -6.60 24.32 -1.27
C GLY A 129 -6.81 23.00 -0.50
N ASP A 130 -6.06 22.78 0.59
CA ASP A 130 -6.19 21.57 1.42
C ASP A 130 -7.29 21.72 2.47
N SER A 131 -7.93 20.62 2.85
CA SER A 131 -8.86 20.58 3.97
C SER A 131 -8.39 19.53 4.96
N LYS A 132 -7.98 19.98 6.16
CA LYS A 132 -7.50 19.08 7.22
C LYS A 132 -8.47 19.01 8.39
N SER A 133 -8.54 17.83 9.00
CA SER A 133 -9.37 17.61 10.17
C SER A 133 -8.51 17.63 11.41
N ALA A 134 -8.87 18.47 12.39
CA ALA A 134 -8.35 18.43 13.74
C ALA A 134 -9.40 17.81 14.68
N LEU A 135 -8.98 16.84 15.51
CA LEU A 135 -9.87 16.08 16.38
C LEU A 135 -9.58 16.41 17.84
N PHE A 136 -10.61 16.85 18.54
CA PHE A 136 -10.59 17.11 19.98
C PHE A 136 -11.60 16.18 20.68
N PRO A 137 -11.17 14.95 21.05
CA PRO A 137 -12.09 14.01 21.70
C PRO A 137 -12.46 14.47 23.09
N LEU A 138 -13.76 14.56 23.37
CA LEU A 138 -14.33 14.85 24.69
C LEU A 138 -14.66 13.56 25.43
N GLY A 139 -14.64 13.60 26.75
CA GLY A 139 -15.01 12.50 27.64
C GLY A 139 -14.01 12.37 28.78
N GLU A 140 -14.27 11.45 29.71
CA GLU A 140 -13.34 11.15 30.79
C GLU A 140 -11.93 10.95 30.24
N ALA A 141 -10.95 11.59 30.87
CA ALA A 141 -9.55 11.41 30.50
C ALA A 141 -9.25 9.91 30.43
N VAL A 142 -8.76 9.46 29.29
CA VAL A 142 -8.39 8.04 29.17
C VAL A 142 -7.28 7.85 30.19
N ALA A 143 -7.58 7.13 31.28
CA ALA A 143 -6.54 6.57 32.13
C ALA A 143 -5.51 5.96 31.19
N SER A 144 -4.25 6.36 31.33
CA SER A 144 -3.16 5.91 30.48
C SER A 144 -3.33 4.41 30.24
N THR A 145 -3.59 4.02 28.99
CA THR A 145 -3.74 2.61 28.62
C THR A 145 -2.54 1.92 29.20
N SER A 146 -2.72 0.90 30.04
CA SER A 146 -1.57 0.25 30.66
C SER A 146 -0.60 -0.17 29.55
N SER A 147 0.68 -0.02 29.75
CA SER A 147 1.70 -0.31 28.72
C SER A 147 1.57 -1.74 28.17
N GLU A 148 0.98 -2.64 28.95
CA GLU A 148 0.66 -4.02 28.55
C GLU A 148 -0.43 -4.09 27.46
N ILE A 149 -1.50 -3.31 27.62
CA ILE A 149 -2.61 -3.27 26.62
C ILE A 149 -2.10 -2.61 25.34
N GLU A 150 -1.30 -1.56 25.44
CA GLU A 150 -0.68 -0.91 24.29
C GLU A 150 0.25 -1.87 23.54
N PHE A 151 1.09 -2.63 24.24
CA PHE A 151 1.96 -3.64 23.66
C PHE A 151 1.16 -4.72 22.92
N VAL A 152 0.06 -5.23 23.49
CA VAL A 152 -0.81 -6.22 22.83
C VAL A 152 -1.47 -5.62 21.58
N GLN A 153 -1.98 -4.38 21.66
CA GLN A 153 -2.57 -3.68 20.51
C GLN A 153 -1.56 -3.55 19.37
N LEU A 154 -0.35 -3.06 19.66
CA LEU A 154 0.71 -2.91 18.67
C LEU A 154 1.17 -4.25 18.08
N THR A 155 1.11 -5.33 18.86
CA THR A 155 1.40 -6.68 18.38
C THR A 155 0.35 -7.14 17.36
N VAL A 156 -0.94 -6.94 17.65
CA VAL A 156 -2.04 -7.27 16.71
C VAL A 156 -1.93 -6.43 15.42
N ASP A 157 -1.71 -5.12 15.55
CA ASP A 157 -1.53 -4.23 14.40
C ASP A 157 -0.27 -4.58 13.60
N GLY A 158 0.82 -4.98 14.27
CA GLY A 158 2.04 -5.45 13.65
C GLY A 158 1.86 -6.76 12.88
N LEU A 159 1.10 -7.69 13.43
CA LEU A 159 0.76 -8.93 12.75
C LEU A 159 -0.09 -8.68 11.50
N LYS A 160 -1.12 -7.81 11.59
CA LYS A 160 -1.93 -7.38 10.45
C LYS A 160 -1.06 -6.77 9.35
N LEU A 161 -0.22 -5.80 9.70
CA LEU A 161 0.69 -5.15 8.76
C LEU A 161 1.65 -6.16 8.12
N GLY A 162 2.25 -7.03 8.92
CA GLY A 162 3.17 -8.07 8.47
C GLY A 162 2.53 -9.05 7.48
N LEU A 163 1.28 -9.44 7.71
CA LEU A 163 0.52 -10.30 6.78
C LEU A 163 0.26 -9.61 5.44
N VAL A 164 -0.09 -8.32 5.45
CA VAL A 164 -0.29 -7.55 4.21
C VAL A 164 1.03 -7.35 3.46
N ILE A 165 2.12 -7.04 4.17
CA ILE A 165 3.45 -6.97 3.56
C ILE A 165 3.83 -8.33 2.96
N ALA A 166 3.60 -9.45 3.68
CA ALA A 166 3.90 -10.79 3.22
C ALA A 166 3.14 -11.14 1.92
N MET A 167 1.87 -10.75 1.82
CA MET A 167 1.05 -10.92 0.62
C MET A 167 1.72 -10.31 -0.62
N CYS A 168 2.21 -9.08 -0.48
CA CYS A 168 2.91 -8.38 -1.55
C CYS A 168 4.33 -8.93 -1.78
N ALA A 169 5.05 -9.26 -0.70
CA ALA A 169 6.46 -9.64 -0.70
C ALA A 169 6.71 -11.04 -1.29
N ILE A 170 5.78 -11.99 -1.10
CA ILE A 170 5.92 -13.34 -1.69
C ILE A 170 6.01 -13.25 -3.21
N GLY A 171 5.21 -12.39 -3.86
CA GLY A 171 5.30 -12.17 -5.30
C GLY A 171 6.68 -11.67 -5.74
N LEU A 172 7.23 -10.72 -5.02
CA LEU A 172 8.58 -10.19 -5.24
C LEU A 172 9.64 -11.29 -5.08
N SER A 173 9.53 -12.08 -4.01
CA SER A 173 10.47 -13.16 -3.70
C SER A 173 10.43 -14.27 -4.76
N LEU A 174 9.25 -14.65 -5.27
CA LEU A 174 9.11 -15.64 -6.33
C LEU A 174 9.72 -15.16 -7.65
N ILE A 175 9.52 -13.89 -8.02
CA ILE A 175 10.12 -13.30 -9.22
C ILE A 175 11.63 -13.31 -9.08
N TYR A 176 12.17 -12.87 -7.94
CA TYR A 176 13.62 -12.90 -7.71
C TYR A 176 14.17 -14.32 -7.75
N GLY A 177 13.56 -15.27 -7.04
CA GLY A 177 14.04 -16.67 -6.98
C GLY A 177 14.12 -17.35 -8.35
N THR A 178 13.22 -17.02 -9.28
CA THR A 178 13.18 -17.66 -10.61
C THR A 178 13.97 -16.92 -11.68
N THR A 179 14.19 -15.62 -11.51
CA THR A 179 14.81 -14.76 -12.54
C THR A 179 16.10 -14.09 -12.09
N GLY A 180 16.40 -14.05 -10.80
CA GLY A 180 17.49 -13.25 -10.21
C GLY A 180 17.22 -11.74 -10.25
N LEU A 181 16.04 -11.31 -10.74
CA LEU A 181 15.72 -9.90 -10.93
C LEU A 181 15.19 -9.28 -9.65
N THR A 182 15.88 -8.27 -9.13
CA THR A 182 15.36 -7.36 -8.13
C THR A 182 14.44 -6.34 -8.81
N ASN A 183 13.12 -6.57 -8.75
CA ASN A 183 12.14 -5.78 -9.47
C ASN A 183 11.65 -4.58 -8.65
N PHE A 184 12.17 -3.38 -8.90
CA PHE A 184 11.72 -2.15 -8.24
C PHE A 184 10.33 -1.70 -8.69
N ALA A 185 9.85 -2.11 -9.87
CA ALA A 185 8.49 -1.81 -10.31
C ALA A 185 7.41 -2.68 -9.61
N HIS A 186 7.81 -3.60 -8.72
CA HIS A 186 6.85 -4.46 -8.03
C HIS A 186 5.92 -3.69 -7.07
N GLY A 187 6.44 -2.62 -6.45
CA GLY A 187 5.63 -1.72 -5.63
C GLY A 187 4.48 -1.09 -6.41
N GLU A 188 4.72 -0.75 -7.66
CA GLU A 188 3.68 -0.15 -8.50
C GLU A 188 2.56 -1.15 -8.87
N ALA A 189 2.81 -2.45 -8.80
CA ALA A 189 1.75 -3.45 -8.91
C ALA A 189 0.81 -3.42 -7.69
N VAL A 190 1.33 -3.07 -6.51
CA VAL A 190 0.53 -2.86 -5.29
C VAL A 190 -0.34 -1.61 -5.46
N THR A 191 0.25 -0.48 -5.89
CA THR A 191 -0.51 0.74 -6.17
C THR A 191 -1.56 0.50 -7.26
N PHE A 192 -1.21 -0.23 -8.31
CA PHE A 192 -2.14 -0.59 -9.38
C PHE A 192 -3.36 -1.33 -8.82
N GLY A 193 -3.16 -2.33 -7.96
CA GLY A 193 -4.25 -3.05 -7.32
C GLY A 193 -5.16 -2.15 -6.48
N ALA A 194 -4.57 -1.27 -5.65
CA ALA A 194 -5.32 -0.29 -4.85
C ALA A 194 -6.14 0.68 -5.72
N VAL A 195 -5.53 1.18 -6.80
CA VAL A 195 -6.19 2.08 -7.76
C VAL A 195 -7.32 1.38 -8.50
N MET A 196 -7.12 0.14 -8.95
CA MET A 196 -8.18 -0.64 -9.59
C MET A 196 -9.34 -0.91 -8.63
N ALA A 197 -9.07 -1.22 -7.36
CA ALA A 197 -10.10 -1.33 -6.34
C ALA A 197 -10.86 -0.02 -6.15
N TYR A 198 -10.16 1.11 -6.12
CA TYR A 198 -10.78 2.44 -6.04
C TYR A 198 -11.69 2.73 -7.24
N LEU A 199 -11.23 2.43 -8.45
CA LEU A 199 -12.02 2.61 -9.66
C LEU A 199 -13.30 1.76 -9.64
N LEU A 200 -13.22 0.52 -9.22
CA LEU A 200 -14.36 -0.38 -9.14
C LEU A 200 -15.34 0.00 -8.01
N ASN A 201 -14.81 0.40 -6.84
CA ASN A 201 -15.60 0.59 -5.63
C ASN A 201 -16.15 2.02 -5.48
N VAL A 202 -15.36 3.04 -5.84
CA VAL A 202 -15.73 4.45 -5.61
C VAL A 202 -16.21 5.12 -6.90
N THR A 203 -15.40 5.04 -7.97
CA THR A 203 -15.73 5.70 -9.24
C THR A 203 -16.83 4.93 -9.97
N GLY A 204 -16.80 3.62 -9.88
CA GLY A 204 -17.70 2.72 -10.64
C GLY A 204 -17.26 2.55 -12.09
N VAL A 205 -17.66 1.44 -12.69
CA VAL A 205 -17.48 1.15 -14.11
C VAL A 205 -18.85 1.21 -14.77
N PHE A 206 -19.00 2.03 -15.81
CA PHE A 206 -20.30 2.30 -16.48
C PHE A 206 -21.40 2.77 -15.50
N GLY A 207 -21.04 3.55 -14.47
CA GLY A 207 -21.98 4.07 -13.47
C GLY A 207 -22.34 3.08 -12.35
N VAL A 208 -21.84 1.84 -12.39
CA VAL A 208 -22.10 0.81 -11.38
C VAL A 208 -20.91 0.72 -10.43
N ARG A 209 -21.12 0.97 -9.14
CA ARG A 209 -20.12 0.75 -8.08
C ARG A 209 -20.17 -0.71 -7.65
N ILE A 210 -19.01 -1.33 -7.57
CA ILE A 210 -18.85 -2.73 -7.19
C ILE A 210 -18.41 -2.82 -5.75
N HIS A 211 -19.16 -3.54 -4.93
CA HIS A 211 -18.80 -3.76 -3.53
C HIS A 211 -17.42 -4.42 -3.41
N LEU A 212 -16.64 -4.00 -2.42
CA LEU A 212 -15.23 -4.39 -2.26
C LEU A 212 -15.00 -5.90 -2.20
N LEU A 213 -15.93 -6.66 -1.64
CA LEU A 213 -15.85 -8.14 -1.61
C LEU A 213 -15.84 -8.78 -3.00
N ILE A 214 -16.46 -8.14 -4.01
CA ILE A 214 -16.44 -8.59 -5.40
C ILE A 214 -15.29 -7.93 -6.15
N ALA A 215 -15.01 -6.66 -5.86
CA ALA A 215 -13.92 -5.92 -6.49
C ALA A 215 -12.56 -6.54 -6.18
N ALA A 216 -12.32 -7.02 -4.96
CA ALA A 216 -11.03 -7.59 -4.56
C ALA A 216 -10.63 -8.85 -5.37
N PRO A 217 -11.48 -9.87 -5.54
CA PRO A 217 -11.19 -11.00 -6.44
C PRO A 217 -11.01 -10.58 -7.90
N LEU A 218 -11.79 -9.59 -8.39
CA LEU A 218 -11.62 -9.06 -9.75
C LEU A 218 -10.26 -8.39 -9.91
N VAL A 219 -9.83 -7.59 -8.94
CA VAL A 219 -8.51 -6.95 -8.96
C VAL A 219 -7.39 -7.98 -8.94
N LEU A 220 -7.52 -9.08 -8.19
CA LEU A 220 -6.55 -10.18 -8.22
C LEU A 220 -6.38 -10.72 -9.66
N VAL A 221 -7.48 -10.97 -10.37
CA VAL A 221 -7.45 -11.45 -11.77
C VAL A 221 -6.88 -10.38 -12.71
N ILE A 222 -7.32 -9.12 -12.59
CA ILE A 222 -6.85 -8.00 -13.41
C ILE A 222 -5.34 -7.79 -13.21
N SER A 223 -4.86 -7.82 -11.96
CA SER A 223 -3.44 -7.68 -11.64
C SER A 223 -2.61 -8.85 -12.17
N GLY A 224 -3.14 -10.07 -12.12
CA GLY A 224 -2.51 -11.24 -12.72
C GLY A 224 -2.39 -11.12 -14.24
N ALA A 225 -3.45 -10.65 -14.92
CA ALA A 225 -3.45 -10.38 -16.35
C ALA A 225 -2.45 -9.26 -16.73
N ALA A 226 -2.38 -8.19 -15.92
CA ALA A 226 -1.38 -7.13 -16.06
C ALA A 226 0.05 -7.67 -15.92
N GLY A 227 0.30 -8.54 -14.95
CA GLY A 227 1.59 -9.22 -14.76
C GLY A 227 1.96 -10.11 -15.96
N TRP A 228 1.00 -10.86 -16.50
CA TRP A 228 1.21 -11.62 -17.73
C TRP A 228 1.58 -10.71 -18.90
N ALA A 229 0.82 -9.63 -19.11
CA ALA A 229 1.04 -8.68 -20.19
C ALA A 229 2.40 -7.99 -20.05
N PHE A 230 2.77 -7.56 -18.85
CA PHE A 230 4.04 -6.91 -18.55
C PHE A 230 5.24 -7.87 -18.77
N ASN A 231 5.12 -9.13 -18.32
CA ASN A 231 6.13 -10.13 -18.62
C ASN A 231 6.24 -10.37 -20.13
N ARG A 232 5.12 -10.52 -20.83
CA ARG A 232 5.11 -10.82 -22.27
C ARG A 232 5.63 -9.65 -23.11
N GLY A 233 5.30 -8.41 -22.74
CA GLY A 233 5.65 -7.20 -23.50
C GLY A 233 7.05 -6.68 -23.22
N VAL A 234 7.55 -6.84 -21.99
CA VAL A 234 8.80 -6.23 -21.53
C VAL A 234 9.85 -7.30 -21.20
N TRP A 235 9.61 -8.11 -20.18
CA TRP A 235 10.65 -8.97 -19.60
C TRP A 235 11.03 -10.16 -20.49
N PHE A 236 10.07 -10.79 -21.13
CA PHE A 236 10.33 -11.90 -22.03
C PHE A 236 11.18 -11.48 -23.25
N PRO A 237 10.89 -10.38 -23.97
CA PRO A 237 11.76 -9.90 -25.04
C PRO A 237 13.17 -9.53 -24.57
N MET A 238 13.29 -8.95 -23.37
CA MET A 238 14.59 -8.61 -22.79
C MET A 238 15.45 -9.85 -22.53
N ARG A 239 14.87 -10.85 -21.86
CA ARG A 239 15.57 -12.11 -21.60
C ARG A 239 15.99 -12.79 -22.90
N ARG A 240 15.15 -12.80 -23.92
CA ARG A 240 15.50 -13.36 -25.24
C ARG A 240 16.61 -12.63 -25.96
N ARG A 241 16.81 -11.35 -25.67
CA ARG A 241 17.93 -10.55 -26.20
C ARG A 241 19.20 -10.65 -25.35
N GLY A 242 19.22 -11.49 -24.32
CA GLY A 242 20.38 -11.65 -23.44
C GLY A 242 20.68 -10.41 -22.59
N ALA A 243 19.66 -9.60 -22.26
CA ALA A 243 19.87 -8.45 -21.39
C ALA A 243 20.42 -8.87 -20.03
N SER A 244 21.44 -8.16 -19.54
CA SER A 244 22.05 -8.43 -18.25
C SER A 244 21.10 -8.13 -17.09
N LEU A 245 21.32 -8.73 -15.92
CA LEU A 245 20.55 -8.46 -14.71
C LEU A 245 20.62 -6.98 -14.32
N ILE A 246 21.77 -6.32 -14.52
CA ILE A 246 21.94 -4.87 -14.25
C ILE A 246 21.03 -4.06 -15.18
N SER A 247 20.98 -4.39 -16.47
CA SER A 247 20.08 -3.70 -17.42
C SER A 247 18.62 -3.89 -17.04
N ALA A 248 18.24 -5.08 -16.58
CA ALA A 248 16.88 -5.36 -16.12
C ALA A 248 16.55 -4.60 -14.81
N LEU A 249 17.49 -4.50 -13.88
CA LEU A 249 17.35 -3.72 -12.65
C LEU A 249 17.12 -2.23 -12.96
N VAL A 250 17.97 -1.61 -13.79
CA VAL A 250 17.85 -0.20 -14.19
C VAL A 250 16.49 0.04 -14.87
N MET A 251 16.07 -0.87 -15.76
CA MET A 251 14.78 -0.80 -16.44
C MET A 251 13.61 -0.91 -15.46
N SER A 252 13.71 -1.77 -14.41
CA SER A 252 12.68 -1.87 -13.37
C SER A 252 12.51 -0.57 -12.58
N ILE A 253 13.62 0.12 -12.28
CA ILE A 253 13.59 1.46 -11.65
C ILE A 253 12.91 2.47 -12.57
N GLY A 254 13.28 2.48 -13.86
CA GLY A 254 12.66 3.35 -14.85
C GLY A 254 11.14 3.13 -14.96
N PHE A 255 10.67 1.86 -14.97
CA PHE A 255 9.24 1.55 -14.97
C PHE A 255 8.56 1.93 -13.65
N SER A 256 9.21 1.77 -12.50
CA SER A 256 8.65 2.22 -11.22
C SER A 256 8.37 3.71 -11.25
N ILE A 257 9.33 4.52 -11.70
CA ILE A 257 9.17 5.97 -11.82
C ILE A 257 8.05 6.30 -12.82
N LEU A 258 8.10 5.69 -14.02
CA LEU A 258 7.11 5.91 -15.08
C LEU A 258 5.67 5.64 -14.58
N PHE A 259 5.42 4.45 -14.01
CA PHE A 259 4.08 4.08 -13.55
C PHE A 259 3.60 4.95 -12.40
N ARG A 260 4.49 5.30 -11.47
CA ARG A 260 4.18 6.22 -10.37
C ARG A 260 3.70 7.57 -10.86
N TYR A 261 4.43 8.18 -11.79
CA TYR A 261 4.05 9.48 -12.35
C TYR A 261 2.84 9.41 -13.28
N LEU A 262 2.61 8.28 -13.96
CA LEU A 262 1.36 8.04 -14.69
C LEU A 262 0.15 7.99 -13.74
N ILE A 263 0.30 7.33 -12.59
CA ILE A 263 -0.73 7.30 -11.55
C ILE A 263 -0.96 8.71 -11.00
N LEU A 264 0.11 9.44 -10.67
CA LEU A 264 0.02 10.83 -10.20
C LEU A 264 -0.71 11.73 -11.21
N TYR A 265 -0.36 11.63 -12.49
CA TYR A 265 -0.99 12.40 -13.56
C TYR A 265 -2.48 12.12 -13.68
N GLN A 266 -2.88 10.85 -13.61
CA GLN A 266 -4.26 10.42 -13.81
C GLN A 266 -5.15 10.60 -12.57
N PHE A 267 -4.60 10.33 -11.37
CA PHE A 267 -5.36 10.31 -10.12
C PHE A 267 -5.11 11.52 -9.22
N GLY A 268 -4.10 12.33 -9.54
CA GLY A 268 -3.68 13.48 -8.75
C GLY A 268 -2.92 13.09 -7.48
N GLY A 269 -2.40 14.10 -6.77
CA GLY A 269 -1.59 13.91 -5.56
C GLY A 269 -2.39 13.74 -4.27
N ARG A 270 -3.72 13.95 -4.28
CA ARG A 270 -4.55 13.85 -3.08
C ARG A 270 -4.75 12.38 -2.67
N ALA A 271 -4.65 12.13 -1.38
CA ALA A 271 -4.97 10.82 -0.82
C ALA A 271 -6.45 10.49 -1.02
N LYS A 272 -6.73 9.24 -1.43
CA LYS A 272 -8.09 8.73 -1.68
C LYS A 272 -8.38 7.56 -0.74
N ARG A 273 -9.65 7.30 -0.49
CA ARG A 273 -10.11 6.19 0.35
C ARG A 273 -11.16 5.38 -0.40
N LEU A 274 -11.25 4.09 -0.08
CA LEU A 274 -12.34 3.24 -0.53
C LEU A 274 -13.65 3.69 0.13
N SER A 275 -14.80 3.44 -0.48
CA SER A 275 -16.11 3.82 0.10
C SER A 275 -16.55 2.86 1.19
N ASP A 276 -16.26 1.56 1.01
CA ASP A 276 -16.73 0.53 1.91
C ASP A 276 -15.87 0.42 3.16
N TYR A 277 -16.51 0.06 4.27
CA TYR A 277 -15.85 -0.23 5.56
C TYR A 277 -15.12 0.94 6.23
N GLN A 278 -15.46 2.21 5.89
CA GLN A 278 -14.85 3.38 6.51
C GLN A 278 -15.34 3.62 7.94
N LEU A 279 -16.63 3.44 8.16
CA LEU A 279 -17.28 3.67 9.45
C LEU A 279 -17.62 2.33 10.11
N GLN A 280 -16.70 1.83 10.93
CA GLN A 280 -16.90 0.63 11.72
C GLN A 280 -16.57 0.92 13.19
N THR A 281 -17.39 0.39 14.08
CA THR A 281 -17.08 0.35 15.52
C THR A 281 -16.09 -0.79 15.78
N ALA A 282 -15.02 -0.49 16.50
CA ALA A 282 -14.10 -1.51 16.95
C ALA A 282 -14.75 -2.40 18.03
N TRP A 283 -14.54 -3.68 17.95
CA TRP A 283 -14.83 -4.61 19.05
C TRP A 283 -13.79 -4.41 20.15
N ASP A 284 -14.27 -4.16 21.36
CA ASP A 284 -13.41 -4.10 22.54
C ASP A 284 -13.33 -5.49 23.15
N LEU A 285 -12.15 -6.10 23.07
CA LEU A 285 -11.87 -7.44 23.59
C LEU A 285 -11.14 -7.39 24.95
N GLY A 286 -11.10 -6.20 25.58
CA GLY A 286 -10.45 -5.94 26.86
C GLY A 286 -8.94 -5.69 26.74
N TRP A 287 -8.19 -6.64 26.15
CA TRP A 287 -6.75 -6.53 25.95
C TRP A 287 -6.36 -5.77 24.68
N PHE A 288 -7.23 -5.75 23.68
CA PHE A 288 -7.03 -5.02 22.42
C PHE A 288 -8.38 -4.72 21.75
N ARG A 289 -8.35 -3.75 20.85
CA ARG A 289 -9.49 -3.35 20.02
C ARG A 289 -9.26 -3.82 18.59
N LEU A 290 -10.27 -4.43 17.98
CA LEU A 290 -10.18 -4.95 16.63
C LEU A 290 -11.34 -4.46 15.78
N LEU A 291 -11.04 -3.85 14.64
CA LEU A 291 -12.06 -3.52 13.65
C LEU A 291 -12.47 -4.80 12.90
N PRO A 292 -13.78 -5.02 12.64
CA PRO A 292 -14.23 -6.18 11.86
C PRO A 292 -13.50 -6.35 10.53
N LYS A 293 -13.21 -5.26 9.82
CA LYS A 293 -12.43 -5.28 8.58
C LYS A 293 -11.00 -5.82 8.78
N ASP A 294 -10.36 -5.48 9.90
CA ASP A 294 -9.00 -5.91 10.18
C ASP A 294 -8.92 -7.41 10.42
N LEU A 295 -9.91 -7.97 11.11
CA LEU A 295 -10.05 -9.42 11.26
C LEU A 295 -10.20 -10.10 9.89
N VAL A 296 -11.07 -9.58 9.02
CA VAL A 296 -11.25 -10.11 7.66
C VAL A 296 -9.95 -10.06 6.87
N ILE A 297 -9.21 -8.93 6.93
CA ILE A 297 -7.92 -8.78 6.26
C ILE A 297 -6.93 -9.84 6.76
N MET A 298 -6.82 -10.05 8.07
CA MET A 298 -5.91 -11.03 8.64
C MET A 298 -6.29 -12.46 8.21
N VAL A 299 -7.56 -12.83 8.32
CA VAL A 299 -8.06 -14.16 7.94
C VAL A 299 -7.85 -14.42 6.45
N VAL A 300 -8.23 -13.47 5.59
CA VAL A 300 -8.06 -13.59 4.14
C VAL A 300 -6.57 -13.68 3.79
N SER A 301 -5.72 -12.87 4.41
CA SER A 301 -4.27 -12.94 4.20
C SER A 301 -3.72 -14.31 4.59
N ILE A 302 -4.08 -14.83 5.75
CA ILE A 302 -3.65 -16.17 6.21
C ILE A 302 -4.10 -17.25 5.23
N VAL A 303 -5.38 -17.25 4.84
CA VAL A 303 -5.94 -18.25 3.91
C VAL A 303 -5.21 -18.22 2.56
N VAL A 304 -5.00 -17.03 1.99
CA VAL A 304 -4.31 -16.90 0.71
C VAL A 304 -2.83 -17.29 0.84
N LEU A 305 -2.14 -16.86 1.89
CA LEU A 305 -0.73 -17.19 2.11
C LEU A 305 -0.52 -18.70 2.35
N LEU A 306 -1.41 -19.34 3.11
CA LEU A 306 -1.42 -20.79 3.26
C LEU A 306 -1.71 -21.49 1.93
N GLY A 307 -2.70 -21.00 1.17
CA GLY A 307 -3.01 -21.52 -0.16
C GLY A 307 -1.82 -21.44 -1.12
N VAL A 308 -1.09 -20.32 -1.13
CA VAL A 308 0.15 -20.16 -1.90
C VAL A 308 1.22 -21.14 -1.41
N GLY A 309 1.43 -21.27 -0.10
CA GLY A 309 2.41 -22.17 0.49
C GLY A 309 2.12 -23.64 0.13
N ILE A 310 0.85 -24.08 0.28
CA ILE A 310 0.41 -25.41 -0.12
C ILE A 310 0.56 -25.60 -1.64
N GLY A 311 0.14 -24.60 -2.43
CA GLY A 311 0.27 -24.64 -3.89
C GLY A 311 1.71 -24.79 -4.36
N LEU A 312 2.64 -24.10 -3.73
CA LEU A 312 4.06 -24.24 -4.03
C LEU A 312 4.62 -25.61 -3.66
N GLN A 313 4.10 -26.26 -2.61
CA GLN A 313 4.58 -27.58 -2.17
C GLN A 313 3.99 -28.73 -2.97
N THR A 314 2.71 -28.69 -3.26
CA THR A 314 1.95 -29.85 -3.75
C THR A 314 1.76 -29.86 -5.25
N THR A 315 1.61 -28.68 -5.89
CA THR A 315 1.29 -28.61 -7.32
C THR A 315 2.52 -28.85 -8.21
N ARG A 316 2.25 -29.32 -9.44
CA ARG A 316 3.31 -29.49 -10.46
C ARG A 316 3.99 -28.16 -10.80
N VAL A 317 3.21 -27.07 -10.87
CA VAL A 317 3.72 -25.72 -11.14
C VAL A 317 4.60 -25.23 -9.99
N GLY A 318 4.17 -25.43 -8.74
CA GLY A 318 4.98 -25.07 -7.57
C GLY A 318 6.29 -25.86 -7.47
N LYS A 319 6.26 -27.16 -7.79
CA LYS A 319 7.50 -27.97 -7.85
C LYS A 319 8.43 -27.48 -8.94
N ALA A 320 7.90 -27.13 -10.13
CA ALA A 320 8.69 -26.56 -11.22
C ALA A 320 9.28 -25.19 -10.84
N MET A 321 8.50 -24.32 -10.16
CA MET A 321 9.00 -23.03 -9.67
C MET A 321 10.18 -23.21 -8.72
N ARG A 322 10.11 -24.14 -7.79
CA ARG A 322 11.22 -24.43 -6.86
C ARG A 322 12.43 -24.99 -7.58
N ALA A 323 12.25 -25.93 -8.52
CA ALA A 323 13.34 -26.48 -9.31
C ALA A 323 14.08 -25.38 -10.12
N VAL A 324 13.33 -24.47 -10.75
CA VAL A 324 13.89 -23.31 -11.48
C VAL A 324 14.61 -22.33 -10.55
N SER A 325 14.06 -22.11 -9.34
CA SER A 325 14.68 -21.25 -8.34
C SER A 325 15.94 -21.86 -7.74
N ASP A 326 16.00 -23.19 -7.59
CA ASP A 326 17.18 -23.88 -7.06
C ASP A 326 18.32 -23.93 -8.10
N ASN A 327 18.02 -24.30 -9.35
CA ASN A 327 18.98 -24.29 -10.45
C ASN A 327 18.26 -24.27 -11.81
N ARG A 328 18.32 -23.12 -12.46
CA ARG A 328 17.63 -22.88 -13.74
C ARG A 328 18.12 -23.83 -14.86
N ASP A 329 19.43 -23.99 -15.00
CA ASP A 329 20.02 -24.75 -16.09
C ASP A 329 19.74 -26.26 -15.92
N LEU A 330 19.78 -26.75 -14.69
CA LEU A 330 19.43 -28.14 -14.35
C LEU A 330 17.92 -28.39 -14.57
N ALA A 331 17.06 -27.43 -14.24
CA ALA A 331 15.63 -27.54 -14.50
C ALA A 331 15.32 -27.59 -15.99
N GLU A 332 16.00 -26.76 -16.80
CA GLU A 332 15.86 -26.74 -18.25
C GLU A 332 16.36 -28.05 -18.89
N SER A 333 17.53 -28.55 -18.47
CA SER A 333 18.06 -29.82 -18.95
C SER A 333 17.20 -31.03 -18.53
N SER A 334 16.43 -30.91 -17.46
CA SER A 334 15.45 -31.91 -17.01
C SER A 334 14.09 -31.81 -17.74
N GLY A 335 13.98 -30.95 -18.77
CA GLY A 335 12.79 -30.79 -19.60
C GLY A 335 11.71 -29.85 -19.02
N ILE A 336 12.04 -29.07 -17.99
CA ILE A 336 11.11 -28.06 -17.46
C ILE A 336 11.13 -26.82 -18.38
N ASP A 337 9.97 -26.41 -18.88
CA ASP A 337 9.81 -25.15 -19.63
C ASP A 337 9.94 -23.95 -18.69
N VAL A 338 11.18 -23.47 -18.54
CA VAL A 338 11.54 -22.38 -17.62
C VAL A 338 10.76 -21.09 -17.93
N GLU A 339 10.55 -20.75 -19.21
CA GLU A 339 9.81 -19.55 -19.58
C GLU A 339 8.32 -19.64 -19.24
N ARG A 340 7.75 -20.84 -19.27
CA ARG A 340 6.38 -21.07 -18.77
C ARG A 340 6.30 -20.90 -17.27
N VAL A 341 7.29 -21.38 -16.52
CA VAL A 341 7.40 -21.20 -15.07
C VAL A 341 7.50 -19.71 -14.72
N ILE A 342 8.42 -18.98 -15.35
CA ILE A 342 8.60 -17.54 -15.15
C ILE A 342 7.27 -16.78 -15.45
N ARG A 343 6.56 -17.15 -16.50
CA ARG A 343 5.26 -16.56 -16.84
C ARG A 343 4.24 -16.73 -15.70
N TRP A 344 4.13 -17.93 -15.14
CA TRP A 344 3.24 -18.19 -14.01
C TRP A 344 3.66 -17.42 -12.75
N VAL A 345 4.95 -17.29 -12.52
CA VAL A 345 5.50 -16.48 -11.41
C VAL A 345 5.13 -15.01 -11.55
N TRP A 346 5.22 -14.45 -12.76
CA TRP A 346 4.78 -13.07 -13.00
C TRP A 346 3.29 -12.88 -12.81
N VAL A 347 2.46 -13.82 -13.29
CA VAL A 347 1.01 -13.79 -13.07
C VAL A 347 0.68 -13.85 -11.59
N ALA A 348 1.18 -14.86 -10.89
CA ALA A 348 0.88 -15.06 -9.47
C ALA A 348 1.46 -13.94 -8.59
N GLY A 349 2.71 -13.53 -8.85
CA GLY A 349 3.38 -12.49 -8.07
C GLY A 349 2.69 -11.13 -8.20
N THR A 350 2.29 -10.74 -9.41
CA THR A 350 1.58 -9.47 -9.64
C THR A 350 0.14 -9.55 -9.13
N ALA A 351 -0.53 -10.71 -9.24
CA ALA A 351 -1.85 -10.92 -8.67
C ALA A 351 -1.85 -10.74 -7.15
N LEU A 352 -0.89 -11.36 -6.46
CA LEU A 352 -0.72 -11.24 -5.00
C LEU A 352 -0.37 -9.81 -4.59
N ALA A 353 0.52 -9.14 -5.33
CA ALA A 353 0.88 -7.74 -5.08
C ALA A 353 -0.34 -6.82 -5.22
N GLY A 354 -1.11 -6.96 -6.31
CA GLY A 354 -2.32 -6.16 -6.51
C GLY A 354 -3.39 -6.44 -5.47
N PHE A 355 -3.61 -7.71 -5.10
CA PHE A 355 -4.54 -8.08 -4.05
C PHE A 355 -4.10 -7.56 -2.68
N GLY A 356 -2.81 -7.66 -2.35
CA GLY A 356 -2.22 -7.04 -1.16
C GLY A 356 -2.41 -5.52 -1.15
N GLY A 357 -2.36 -4.87 -2.32
CA GLY A 357 -2.68 -3.45 -2.50
C GLY A 357 -4.12 -3.11 -2.14
N VAL A 358 -5.09 -3.99 -2.47
CA VAL A 358 -6.49 -3.83 -2.04
C VAL A 358 -6.60 -3.90 -0.52
N LEU A 359 -5.99 -4.92 0.10
CA LEU A 359 -6.02 -5.09 1.55
C LEU A 359 -5.35 -3.90 2.27
N PHE A 360 -4.22 -3.41 1.75
CA PHE A 360 -3.54 -2.25 2.29
C PHE A 360 -4.39 -0.97 2.16
N ALA A 361 -5.07 -0.78 1.03
CA ALA A 361 -5.95 0.37 0.77
C ALA A 361 -7.21 0.40 1.65
N THR A 362 -7.60 -0.71 2.27
CA THR A 362 -8.71 -0.76 3.25
C THR A 362 -8.30 -0.22 4.62
N THR A 363 -7.02 -0.27 4.94
CA THR A 363 -6.48 0.22 6.23
C THR A 363 -5.86 1.60 6.11
N GLU A 364 -5.23 1.88 4.97
CA GLU A 364 -4.50 3.12 4.71
C GLU A 364 -5.11 3.88 3.54
N SER A 365 -4.77 5.16 3.41
CA SER A 365 -5.18 5.95 2.26
C SER A 365 -4.39 5.60 1.00
N ILE A 366 -5.06 5.60 -0.15
CA ILE A 366 -4.45 5.38 -1.46
C ILE A 366 -3.80 6.67 -1.92
N ASN A 367 -2.50 6.65 -2.11
CA ASN A 367 -1.75 7.74 -2.71
C ASN A 367 -0.78 7.21 -3.77
N TRP A 368 -0.28 8.11 -4.60
CA TRP A 368 0.58 7.76 -5.73
C TRP A 368 1.95 7.18 -5.32
N GLU A 369 2.41 7.41 -4.09
CA GLU A 369 3.67 6.89 -3.54
C GLU A 369 3.51 5.59 -2.75
N MET A 370 2.29 5.15 -2.51
CA MET A 370 1.98 4.04 -1.62
C MET A 370 2.77 2.77 -1.96
N GLY A 371 2.87 2.44 -3.25
CA GLY A 371 3.62 1.27 -3.71
C GLY A 371 5.12 1.36 -3.45
N PHE A 372 5.70 2.54 -3.58
CA PHE A 372 7.11 2.74 -3.26
C PHE A 372 7.40 2.61 -1.76
N ARG A 373 6.51 3.16 -0.92
CA ARG A 373 6.65 3.03 0.53
C ARG A 373 6.58 1.58 0.98
N ILE A 374 5.59 0.83 0.50
CA ILE A 374 5.46 -0.59 0.86
C ILE A 374 6.55 -1.45 0.21
N LEU A 375 7.11 -1.05 -0.95
CA LEU A 375 8.22 -1.75 -1.58
C LEU A 375 9.45 -1.82 -0.67
N LEU A 376 9.77 -0.74 0.04
CA LEU A 376 10.87 -0.71 1.00
C LEU A 376 10.64 -1.70 2.14
N LEU A 377 9.40 -1.80 2.62
CA LEU A 377 9.02 -2.76 3.66
C LEU A 377 9.04 -4.21 3.14
N MET A 378 8.60 -4.42 1.89
CA MET A 378 8.72 -5.73 1.24
C MET A 378 10.18 -6.16 1.10
N PHE A 379 11.08 -5.26 0.67
CA PHE A 379 12.50 -5.56 0.61
C PHE A 379 13.09 -5.89 1.99
N ALA A 380 12.71 -5.14 3.03
CA ALA A 380 13.12 -5.45 4.39
C ALA A 380 12.66 -6.87 4.79
N GLY A 381 11.39 -7.22 4.53
CA GLY A 381 10.83 -8.53 4.82
C GLY A 381 11.49 -9.67 4.03
N VAL A 382 11.65 -9.51 2.72
CA VAL A 382 12.26 -10.53 1.86
C VAL A 382 13.75 -10.71 2.17
N THR A 383 14.47 -9.62 2.45
CA THR A 383 15.89 -9.67 2.79
C THR A 383 16.11 -10.31 4.16
N LEU A 384 15.30 -9.90 5.17
CA LEU A 384 15.34 -10.51 6.49
C LEU A 384 15.03 -12.01 6.42
N GLY A 385 13.99 -12.37 5.68
CA GLY A 385 13.55 -13.76 5.57
C GLY A 385 14.47 -14.63 4.71
N GLY A 386 15.15 -14.02 3.73
CA GLY A 386 15.98 -14.70 2.71
C GLY A 386 15.36 -14.59 1.32
N LEU A 387 16.07 -13.86 0.45
CA LEU A 387 15.68 -13.62 -0.95
C LEU A 387 15.43 -14.94 -1.70
N GLY A 388 14.40 -14.98 -2.52
CA GLY A 388 14.06 -16.12 -3.38
C GLY A 388 13.29 -17.25 -2.70
N THR A 389 12.96 -17.13 -1.39
CA THR A 389 12.18 -18.12 -0.67
C THR A 389 10.80 -17.57 -0.25
N ALA A 390 9.72 -18.28 -0.56
CA ALA A 390 8.36 -17.85 -0.20
C ALA A 390 8.12 -17.82 1.32
N TYR A 391 8.63 -18.82 2.04
CA TYR A 391 8.54 -18.88 3.50
C TYR A 391 9.40 -17.82 4.17
N GLY A 392 10.59 -17.53 3.61
CA GLY A 392 11.41 -16.42 4.05
C GLY A 392 10.66 -15.10 3.93
N ALA A 393 10.08 -14.82 2.78
CA ALA A 393 9.28 -13.63 2.57
C ALA A 393 8.11 -13.53 3.57
N LEU A 394 7.42 -14.64 3.86
CA LEU A 394 6.32 -14.70 4.84
C LEU A 394 6.80 -14.31 6.24
N PHE A 395 7.74 -15.08 6.80
CA PHE A 395 8.20 -14.86 8.18
C PHE A 395 8.95 -13.55 8.34
N GLY A 396 9.79 -13.20 7.37
CA GLY A 396 10.51 -11.92 7.39
C GLY A 396 9.55 -10.72 7.36
N SER A 397 8.48 -10.78 6.56
CA SER A 397 7.48 -9.71 6.52
C SER A 397 6.67 -9.59 7.82
N ILE A 398 6.35 -10.71 8.46
CA ILE A 398 5.68 -10.69 9.77
C ILE A 398 6.59 -10.04 10.82
N ILE A 399 7.88 -10.42 10.85
CA ILE A 399 8.84 -9.83 11.78
C ILE A 399 8.98 -8.31 11.52
N VAL A 400 9.08 -7.89 10.27
CA VAL A 400 9.14 -6.47 9.90
C VAL A 400 7.88 -5.73 10.34
N GLY A 401 6.69 -6.30 10.10
CA GLY A 401 5.42 -5.70 10.53
C GLY A 401 5.32 -5.52 12.05
N LEU A 402 5.71 -6.55 12.80
CA LEU A 402 5.78 -6.49 14.26
C LEU A 402 6.78 -5.44 14.73
N PHE A 403 7.98 -5.43 14.15
CA PHE A 403 9.02 -4.47 14.52
C PHE A 403 8.58 -3.02 14.26
N ILE A 404 7.94 -2.73 13.13
CA ILE A 404 7.44 -1.38 12.80
C ILE A 404 6.46 -0.90 13.85
N GLN A 405 5.50 -1.73 14.23
CA GLN A 405 4.47 -1.32 15.18
C GLN A 405 5.02 -1.26 16.62
N LEU A 406 5.79 -2.23 17.05
CA LEU A 406 6.38 -2.22 18.37
C LEU A 406 7.44 -1.11 18.56
N SER A 407 8.12 -0.70 17.49
CA SER A 407 9.06 0.42 17.56
C SER A 407 8.40 1.75 17.93
N THR A 408 7.09 1.90 17.74
CA THR A 408 6.35 3.10 18.11
C THR A 408 6.23 3.31 19.63
N LEU A 409 6.55 2.30 20.44
CA LEU A 409 6.70 2.45 21.89
C LEU A 409 7.89 3.34 22.25
N VAL A 410 8.89 3.46 21.37
CA VAL A 410 10.14 4.20 21.62
C VAL A 410 10.33 5.33 20.61
N ILE A 411 9.86 5.15 19.39
CA ILE A 411 10.04 6.08 18.26
C ILE A 411 8.69 6.75 17.95
N PRO A 412 8.65 8.08 17.70
CA PRO A 412 7.44 8.75 17.28
C PRO A 412 6.78 8.06 16.08
N THR A 413 5.44 7.97 16.08
CA THR A 413 4.65 7.24 15.08
C THR A 413 4.94 7.70 13.64
N ASP A 414 5.25 8.98 13.44
CA ASP A 414 5.60 9.54 12.12
C ASP A 414 6.91 8.97 11.56
N MET A 415 7.79 8.50 12.44
CA MET A 415 9.08 7.90 12.10
C MET A 415 9.08 6.37 12.07
N LYS A 416 7.93 5.71 12.26
CA LYS A 416 7.85 4.23 12.31
C LYS A 416 8.50 3.50 11.12
N ASN A 417 8.42 4.09 9.92
CA ASN A 417 9.02 3.51 8.71
C ASN A 417 10.56 3.63 8.70
N VAL A 418 11.13 4.60 9.42
CA VAL A 418 12.60 4.74 9.56
C VAL A 418 13.17 3.55 10.29
N GLY A 419 12.48 3.04 11.31
CA GLY A 419 12.86 1.83 12.04
C GLY A 419 13.02 0.62 11.10
N ALA A 420 12.10 0.44 10.14
CA ALA A 420 12.18 -0.65 9.16
C ALA A 420 13.38 -0.51 8.23
N LEU A 421 13.73 0.71 7.82
CA LEU A 421 14.91 0.96 6.98
C LEU A 421 16.22 0.72 7.77
N VAL A 422 16.29 1.16 9.03
CA VAL A 422 17.42 0.87 9.91
C VAL A 422 17.58 -0.64 10.08
N MET A 423 16.48 -1.36 10.34
CA MET A 423 16.49 -2.80 10.44
C MET A 423 17.02 -3.45 9.15
N LEU A 424 16.56 -3.00 7.97
CA LEU A 424 17.06 -3.48 6.68
C LEU A 424 18.58 -3.30 6.56
N VAL A 425 19.10 -2.12 6.87
CA VAL A 425 20.54 -1.83 6.81
C VAL A 425 21.32 -2.73 7.77
N VAL A 426 20.85 -2.87 9.01
CA VAL A 426 21.49 -3.72 10.02
C VAL A 426 21.53 -5.19 9.55
N ILE A 427 20.43 -5.69 8.98
CA ILE A 427 20.36 -7.07 8.47
C ILE A 427 21.35 -7.29 7.32
N LEU A 428 21.41 -6.35 6.36
CA LEU A 428 22.34 -6.42 5.24
C LEU A 428 23.81 -6.41 5.70
N LEU A 429 24.12 -5.67 6.79
CA LEU A 429 25.47 -5.63 7.34
C LEU A 429 25.82 -6.90 8.12
N VAL A 430 24.89 -7.44 8.91
CA VAL A 430 25.16 -8.55 9.85
C VAL A 430 24.93 -9.91 9.19
N ARG A 431 23.84 -10.04 8.40
CA ARG A 431 23.44 -11.31 7.77
C ARG A 431 22.79 -11.10 6.40
N PRO A 432 23.57 -10.76 5.37
CA PRO A 432 23.04 -10.42 4.04
C PRO A 432 22.24 -11.53 3.37
N GLN A 433 22.37 -12.77 3.83
CA GLN A 433 21.63 -13.94 3.32
C GLN A 433 20.21 -14.06 3.92
N GLY A 434 19.90 -13.28 4.96
CA GLY A 434 18.65 -13.40 5.71
C GLY A 434 18.61 -14.60 6.66
N LEU A 435 17.45 -14.80 7.31
CA LEU A 435 17.27 -15.85 8.32
C LEU A 435 17.18 -17.25 7.70
N LEU A 436 16.49 -17.40 6.58
CA LEU A 436 16.23 -18.67 5.88
C LEU A 436 16.92 -18.74 4.50
N GLY A 437 17.73 -17.74 4.16
CA GLY A 437 18.48 -17.72 2.91
C GLY A 437 19.59 -18.78 2.88
N ARG A 438 19.86 -19.32 1.69
CA ARG A 438 20.97 -20.25 1.46
C ARG A 438 22.25 -19.44 1.17
N LYS A 439 23.39 -19.90 1.71
CA LYS A 439 24.70 -19.36 1.31
C LYS A 439 24.90 -19.63 -0.18
N GLU A 440 25.10 -18.59 -0.98
CA GLU A 440 25.63 -18.80 -2.33
C GLU A 440 26.97 -19.52 -2.21
N ARG A 441 27.08 -20.69 -2.81
CA ARG A 441 28.37 -21.35 -2.99
C ARG A 441 29.07 -20.57 -4.10
N VAL A 442 29.97 -19.69 -3.71
CA VAL A 442 30.95 -19.13 -4.62
C VAL A 442 31.84 -20.31 -5.01
N GLY A 443 31.60 -20.87 -6.21
CA GLY A 443 32.42 -21.85 -6.86
C GLY A 443 33.49 -21.18 -7.69
#